data_a5e4dd9291457dd399dc624a68308adc
#
_entry.id   a5e4dd9291457dd399dc624a68308adc
#
_cell.length_a   1.000
_cell.length_b   1.000
_cell.length_c   1.000
_cell.angle_alpha   90.00
_cell.angle_beta   90.00
_cell.angle_gamma   90.00
#
_symmetry.space_group_name_H-M   'P 1'
#
loop_
_entity.id
_entity.type
_entity.pdbx_description
1 polymer ?
#
loop_
_entity_poly.entity_id
_entity_poly.type
_entity_poly.pdbx_seq_one_letter_code
_entity_poly.pdbx_strand_id
1 'polypeptide(L)'
;MAPLVRLLNIEKSYAHGPGKTFVLRRVSLDIEDGDFVSIMGPSGAGKSTLLHILGMHDSAFAGEYHLMDEPVHELPPKRRAELGKQHVGFVFQSYHLLDDMTVYENLEVPLTYRNFRRAERQGMVADVLDRFQIVGKKDLYPNQLSGGQQQLVAVARAVIAHPKLILADEPTGNLHSSQGKEIMELFKQLNDKGTTIVQVTHSDVNATYGRRIIKLSD
;
A
#
# COMPACT_ATOMS: atom_id res chain seq x y z
N MET A 1 -0.25 -17.04 -17.06
CA MET A 1 0.89 -16.67 -16.16
C MET A 1 0.40 -16.87 -14.74
N ALA A 2 1.29 -17.14 -13.78
CA ALA A 2 0.87 -17.15 -12.38
C ALA A 2 0.52 -15.71 -11.93
N PRO A 3 -0.50 -15.52 -11.07
CA PRO A 3 -0.85 -14.20 -10.56
C PRO A 3 0.28 -13.61 -9.70
N LEU A 4 0.37 -12.28 -9.63
CA LEU A 4 1.32 -11.60 -8.76
C LEU A 4 1.07 -11.95 -7.28
N VAL A 5 -0.22 -11.96 -6.90
CA VAL A 5 -0.68 -12.35 -5.57
C VAL A 5 -1.72 -13.46 -5.69
N ARG A 6 -1.56 -14.51 -4.88
CA ARG A 6 -2.57 -15.54 -4.70
C ARG A 6 -2.87 -15.75 -3.22
N LEU A 7 -4.12 -15.61 -2.85
CA LEU A 7 -4.65 -15.94 -1.53
C LEU A 7 -5.58 -17.14 -1.65
N LEU A 8 -5.42 -18.14 -0.79
CA LEU A 8 -6.27 -19.32 -0.73
C LEU A 8 -6.79 -19.53 0.68
N ASN A 9 -8.11 -19.45 0.83
CA ASN A 9 -8.82 -19.69 2.09
C ASN A 9 -8.25 -18.92 3.28
N ILE A 10 -7.92 -17.64 3.11
CA ILE A 10 -7.42 -16.80 4.20
C ILE A 10 -8.48 -16.65 5.27
N GLU A 11 -8.13 -17.05 6.50
CA GLU A 11 -8.95 -16.84 7.68
C GLU A 11 -8.18 -16.04 8.73
N LYS A 12 -8.85 -15.04 9.29
CA LYS A 12 -8.32 -14.24 10.40
C LYS A 12 -9.35 -14.09 11.49
N SER A 13 -8.94 -14.40 12.72
CA SER A 13 -9.76 -14.20 13.91
C SER A 13 -8.97 -13.54 15.02
N TYR A 14 -9.68 -12.82 15.86
CA TYR A 14 -9.15 -12.23 17.10
C TYR A 14 -9.84 -12.86 18.31
N ALA A 15 -9.09 -13.03 19.40
CA ALA A 15 -9.67 -13.48 20.67
C ALA A 15 -10.63 -12.40 21.20
N HIS A 16 -11.84 -12.81 21.55
CA HIS A 16 -12.84 -11.93 22.18
C HIS A 16 -13.47 -12.66 23.38
N GLY A 17 -12.99 -12.33 24.59
CA GLY A 17 -13.38 -13.05 25.80
C GLY A 17 -13.09 -14.56 25.70
N PRO A 18 -14.05 -15.45 26.01
CA PRO A 18 -13.88 -16.90 25.90
C PRO A 18 -14.02 -17.42 24.45
N GLY A 19 -14.30 -16.54 23.47
CA GLY A 19 -14.54 -16.90 22.06
C GLY A 19 -13.53 -16.31 21.09
N LYS A 20 -13.80 -16.53 19.81
CA LYS A 20 -13.07 -15.93 18.68
C LYS A 20 -14.03 -15.20 17.75
N THR A 21 -13.69 -14.00 17.36
CA THR A 21 -14.40 -13.26 16.31
C THR A 21 -13.62 -13.38 14.99
N PHE A 22 -14.24 -13.96 13.98
CA PHE A 22 -13.66 -14.03 12.65
C PHE A 22 -13.85 -12.70 11.93
N VAL A 23 -12.77 -12.15 11.41
CA VAL A 23 -12.74 -10.91 10.62
C VAL A 23 -12.59 -11.24 9.13
N LEU A 24 -11.88 -12.30 8.78
CA LEU A 24 -11.82 -12.85 7.42
C LEU A 24 -12.19 -14.32 7.49
N ARG A 25 -13.05 -14.76 6.55
CA ARG A 25 -13.54 -16.15 6.47
C ARG A 25 -13.32 -16.69 5.06
N ARG A 26 -12.31 -17.55 4.91
CA ARG A 26 -11.97 -18.27 3.67
C ARG A 26 -11.88 -17.37 2.44
N VAL A 27 -11.24 -16.20 2.58
CA VAL A 27 -11.03 -15.29 1.46
C VAL A 27 -10.03 -15.91 0.48
N SER A 28 -10.45 -16.08 -0.77
CA SER A 28 -9.58 -16.51 -1.86
C SER A 28 -9.60 -15.46 -2.96
N LEU A 29 -8.41 -15.07 -3.44
CA LEU A 29 -8.26 -13.96 -4.36
C LEU A 29 -6.96 -14.10 -5.15
N ASP A 30 -7.05 -13.98 -6.46
CA ASP A 30 -5.90 -13.80 -7.35
C ASP A 30 -5.84 -12.36 -7.85
N ILE A 31 -4.63 -11.75 -7.86
CA ILE A 31 -4.34 -10.42 -8.39
C ILE A 31 -3.23 -10.58 -9.42
N GLU A 32 -3.54 -10.21 -10.66
CA GLU A 32 -2.58 -10.29 -11.76
C GLU A 32 -1.57 -9.13 -11.72
N ASP A 33 -0.40 -9.31 -12.33
CA ASP A 33 0.57 -8.22 -12.50
C ASP A 33 -0.04 -7.11 -13.37
N GLY A 34 0.02 -5.86 -12.90
CA GLY A 34 -0.61 -4.71 -13.54
C GLY A 34 -2.11 -4.52 -13.24
N ASP A 35 -2.72 -5.34 -12.38
CA ASP A 35 -4.10 -5.12 -11.93
C ASP A 35 -4.23 -3.82 -11.12
N PHE A 36 -5.41 -3.18 -11.22
CA PHE A 36 -5.88 -2.20 -10.25
C PHE A 36 -7.17 -2.73 -9.62
N VAL A 37 -7.07 -3.17 -8.38
CA VAL A 37 -8.16 -3.79 -7.63
C VAL A 37 -8.66 -2.85 -6.55
N SER A 38 -9.98 -2.64 -6.48
CA SER A 38 -10.64 -1.91 -5.40
C SER A 38 -11.38 -2.89 -4.49
N ILE A 39 -11.09 -2.86 -3.20
CA ILE A 39 -11.77 -3.66 -2.17
C ILE A 39 -12.75 -2.76 -1.45
N MET A 40 -14.02 -3.14 -1.48
CA MET A 40 -15.12 -2.45 -0.82
C MET A 40 -15.82 -3.36 0.19
N GLY A 41 -16.59 -2.78 1.08
CA GLY A 41 -17.40 -3.49 2.06
C GLY A 41 -17.75 -2.60 3.26
N PRO A 42 -18.66 -3.04 4.14
CA PRO A 42 -19.02 -2.28 5.33
C PRO A 42 -17.83 -2.07 6.27
N SER A 43 -17.99 -1.16 7.23
CA SER A 43 -17.00 -1.00 8.31
C SER A 43 -16.94 -2.31 9.11
N GLY A 44 -15.72 -2.75 9.42
CA GLY A 44 -15.51 -4.01 10.14
C GLY A 44 -15.42 -5.27 9.27
N ALA A 45 -15.71 -5.21 7.96
CA ALA A 45 -15.62 -6.37 7.05
C ALA A 45 -14.19 -6.91 6.81
N GLY A 46 -13.19 -6.42 7.53
CA GLY A 46 -11.81 -6.95 7.44
C GLY A 46 -10.96 -6.38 6.31
N LYS A 47 -11.38 -5.31 5.63
CA LYS A 47 -10.64 -4.72 4.49
C LYS A 47 -9.21 -4.33 4.83
N SER A 48 -9.00 -3.53 5.88
CA SER A 48 -7.66 -3.15 6.33
C SER A 48 -6.86 -4.35 6.86
N THR A 49 -7.54 -5.32 7.49
CA THR A 49 -6.91 -6.59 7.90
C THR A 49 -6.36 -7.35 6.70
N LEU A 50 -7.14 -7.42 5.61
CA LEU A 50 -6.69 -8.06 4.36
C LEU A 50 -5.50 -7.31 3.75
N LEU A 51 -5.52 -5.96 3.75
CA LEU A 51 -4.36 -5.17 3.31
C LEU A 51 -3.12 -5.41 4.18
N HIS A 52 -3.27 -5.52 5.50
CA HIS A 52 -2.15 -5.81 6.39
C HIS A 52 -1.55 -7.20 6.16
N ILE A 53 -2.38 -8.20 5.82
CA ILE A 53 -1.91 -9.53 5.42
C ILE A 53 -1.14 -9.43 4.09
N LEU A 54 -1.71 -8.77 3.08
CA LEU A 54 -1.07 -8.54 1.79
C LEU A 54 0.26 -7.78 1.93
N GLY A 55 0.31 -6.81 2.83
CA GLY A 55 1.51 -6.03 3.16
C GLY A 55 2.51 -6.74 4.07
N MET A 56 2.22 -7.99 4.47
CA MET A 56 3.07 -8.78 5.38
C MET A 56 3.27 -8.14 6.77
N HIS A 57 2.38 -7.21 7.16
CA HIS A 57 2.36 -6.61 8.49
C HIS A 57 1.67 -7.52 9.51
N ASP A 58 0.70 -8.34 9.07
CA ASP A 58 0.05 -9.36 9.88
C ASP A 58 0.33 -10.74 9.30
N SER A 59 0.89 -11.60 10.11
CA SER A 59 1.23 -12.97 9.75
C SER A 59 0.45 -14.03 10.50
N ALA A 60 -0.43 -13.61 11.42
CA ALA A 60 -1.23 -14.50 12.24
C ALA A 60 -2.57 -14.79 11.55
N PHE A 61 -2.55 -15.52 10.45
CA PHE A 61 -3.72 -15.97 9.69
C PHE A 61 -3.59 -17.47 9.35
N ALA A 62 -4.71 -18.09 8.99
CA ALA A 62 -4.73 -19.42 8.38
C ALA A 62 -5.01 -19.29 6.88
N GLY A 63 -4.65 -20.33 6.10
CA GLY A 63 -4.71 -20.33 4.66
C GLY A 63 -3.34 -20.09 4.01
N GLU A 64 -3.33 -19.91 2.70
CA GLU A 64 -2.09 -19.78 1.93
C GLU A 64 -2.01 -18.38 1.28
N TYR A 65 -0.85 -17.76 1.36
CA TYR A 65 -0.53 -16.51 0.67
C TYR A 65 0.75 -16.69 -0.15
N HIS A 66 0.66 -16.48 -1.45
CA HIS A 66 1.78 -16.47 -2.38
C HIS A 66 1.96 -15.10 -3.00
N LEU A 67 3.19 -14.60 -3.02
CA LEU A 67 3.60 -13.40 -3.76
C LEU A 67 4.68 -13.79 -4.77
N MET A 68 4.42 -13.61 -6.07
CA MET A 68 5.34 -14.05 -7.15
C MET A 68 5.76 -15.52 -6.99
N ASP A 69 4.79 -16.40 -6.73
CA ASP A 69 4.96 -17.82 -6.45
C ASP A 69 5.74 -18.17 -5.15
N GLU A 70 6.25 -17.17 -4.40
CA GLU A 70 6.91 -17.42 -3.10
C GLU A 70 5.86 -17.62 -1.98
N PRO A 71 5.86 -18.75 -1.23
CA PRO A 71 4.84 -19.05 -0.22
C PRO A 71 5.08 -18.24 1.05
N VAL A 72 4.50 -17.01 1.08
CA VAL A 72 4.70 -16.02 2.16
C VAL A 72 4.30 -16.56 3.54
N HIS A 73 3.26 -17.40 3.61
CA HIS A 73 2.76 -18.00 4.85
C HIS A 73 3.78 -18.96 5.50
N GLU A 74 4.72 -19.52 4.73
CA GLU A 74 5.77 -20.42 5.21
C GLU A 74 7.07 -19.69 5.55
N LEU A 75 7.23 -18.42 5.15
CA LEU A 75 8.46 -17.67 5.32
C LEU A 75 8.73 -17.32 6.78
N PRO A 76 9.99 -17.43 7.23
CA PRO A 76 10.38 -16.89 8.54
C PRO A 76 10.22 -15.36 8.58
N PRO A 77 10.00 -14.75 9.77
CA PRO A 77 9.71 -13.32 9.90
C PRO A 77 10.71 -12.40 9.19
N LYS A 78 12.00 -12.71 9.27
CA LYS A 78 13.07 -11.93 8.63
C LYS A 78 12.93 -11.93 7.11
N ARG A 79 12.73 -13.10 6.49
CA ARG A 79 12.60 -13.24 5.04
C ARG A 79 11.33 -12.56 4.53
N ARG A 80 10.22 -12.70 5.26
CA ARG A 80 8.95 -12.02 4.96
C ARG A 80 9.10 -10.51 5.00
N ALA A 81 9.77 -9.96 6.02
CA ALA A 81 10.04 -8.52 6.11
C ALA A 81 10.93 -8.02 4.96
N GLU A 82 11.92 -8.81 4.52
CA GLU A 82 12.76 -8.49 3.36
C GLU A 82 11.92 -8.48 2.07
N LEU A 83 11.07 -9.49 1.85
CA LEU A 83 10.19 -9.58 0.69
C LEU A 83 9.22 -8.38 0.63
N GLY A 84 8.59 -8.03 1.76
CA GLY A 84 7.71 -6.87 1.86
C GLY A 84 8.43 -5.57 1.52
N LYS A 85 9.61 -5.32 2.11
CA LYS A 85 10.42 -4.13 1.82
C LYS A 85 10.83 -4.03 0.35
N GLN A 86 11.04 -5.16 -0.32
CA GLN A 86 11.48 -5.17 -1.72
C GLN A 86 10.34 -4.95 -2.71
N HIS A 87 9.14 -5.46 -2.42
CA HIS A 87 8.09 -5.58 -3.42
C HIS A 87 6.81 -4.84 -3.10
N VAL A 88 6.61 -4.39 -1.85
CA VAL A 88 5.36 -3.74 -1.42
C VAL A 88 5.60 -2.29 -1.01
N GLY A 89 4.80 -1.37 -1.57
CA GLY A 89 4.65 0.00 -1.10
C GLY A 89 3.30 0.14 -0.38
N PHE A 90 3.27 0.89 0.72
CA PHE A 90 2.03 1.10 1.48
C PHE A 90 1.68 2.59 1.57
N VAL A 91 0.42 2.92 1.29
CA VAL A 91 -0.15 4.27 1.41
C VAL A 91 -1.31 4.20 2.40
N PHE A 92 -1.21 4.95 3.48
CA PHE A 92 -2.20 4.99 4.56
C PHE A 92 -3.08 6.22 4.48
N GLN A 93 -4.28 6.13 5.04
CA GLN A 93 -5.20 7.26 5.19
C GLN A 93 -4.59 8.41 6.01
N SER A 94 -3.83 8.08 7.06
CA SER A 94 -3.19 9.07 7.97
C SER A 94 -1.75 9.39 7.59
N TYR A 95 -1.38 9.23 6.33
CA TYR A 95 -0.07 9.54 5.71
C TYR A 95 1.11 8.78 6.30
N HIS A 96 1.20 8.63 7.61
CA HIS A 96 2.28 8.00 8.37
C HIS A 96 3.68 8.50 7.95
N LEU A 97 3.80 9.81 7.73
CA LEU A 97 5.10 10.45 7.57
C LEU A 97 5.81 10.50 8.92
N LEU A 98 7.14 10.51 8.88
CA LEU A 98 7.98 10.68 10.06
C LEU A 98 8.09 12.18 10.34
N ASP A 99 7.48 12.64 11.42
CA ASP A 99 7.29 14.06 11.74
C ASP A 99 8.60 14.81 12.05
N ASP A 100 9.61 14.08 12.49
CA ASP A 100 10.97 14.57 12.81
C ASP A 100 11.91 14.53 11.59
N MET A 101 11.42 14.13 10.43
CA MET A 101 12.15 14.05 9.17
C MET A 101 11.55 14.99 8.13
N THR A 102 12.42 15.59 7.32
CA THR A 102 12.02 16.38 6.15
C THR A 102 11.33 15.52 5.08
N VAL A 103 10.73 16.16 4.08
CA VAL A 103 10.19 15.46 2.89
C VAL A 103 11.29 14.63 2.23
N TYR A 104 12.49 15.20 2.03
CA TYR A 104 13.63 14.49 1.46
C TYR A 104 13.96 13.22 2.24
N GLU A 105 14.10 13.32 3.55
CA GLU A 105 14.44 12.20 4.44
C GLU A 105 13.33 11.14 4.46
N ASN A 106 12.05 11.55 4.51
CA ASN A 106 10.91 10.64 4.39
C ASN A 106 10.96 9.82 3.08
N LEU A 107 11.33 10.46 1.97
CA LEU A 107 11.47 9.78 0.67
C LEU A 107 12.69 8.86 0.64
N GLU A 108 13.77 9.18 1.34
CA GLU A 108 14.98 8.36 1.38
C GLU A 108 14.80 7.08 2.22
N VAL A 109 13.93 7.09 3.25
CA VAL A 109 13.74 5.96 4.18
C VAL A 109 13.62 4.60 3.48
N PRO A 110 12.72 4.39 2.48
CA PRO A 110 12.60 3.08 1.84
C PRO A 110 13.86 2.62 1.11
N LEU A 111 14.71 3.54 0.72
CA LEU A 111 15.95 3.27 -0.01
C LEU A 111 17.09 2.86 0.93
N THR A 112 17.03 3.26 2.22
CA THR A 112 18.06 2.92 3.22
C THR A 112 18.09 1.42 3.57
N TYR A 113 16.96 0.71 3.36
CA TYR A 113 16.86 -0.72 3.60
C TYR A 113 17.30 -1.58 2.41
N ARG A 114 17.76 -0.93 1.32
CA ARG A 114 18.21 -1.58 0.09
C ARG A 114 19.69 -1.26 -0.15
N ASN A 115 20.35 -2.08 -0.93
CA ASN A 115 21.78 -1.95 -1.22
C ASN A 115 22.08 -0.85 -2.26
N PHE A 116 21.41 0.30 -2.17
CA PHE A 116 21.72 1.46 -3.03
C PHE A 116 22.88 2.26 -2.45
N ARG A 117 23.80 2.69 -3.32
CA ARG A 117 24.84 3.64 -2.94
C ARG A 117 24.21 5.00 -2.65
N ARG A 118 24.91 5.82 -1.84
CA ARG A 118 24.40 7.16 -1.46
C ARG A 118 24.03 8.01 -2.69
N ALA A 119 24.88 8.04 -3.72
CA ALA A 119 24.61 8.81 -4.93
C ALA A 119 23.37 8.31 -5.69
N GLU A 120 23.13 6.99 -5.71
CA GLU A 120 21.94 6.40 -6.34
C GLU A 120 20.68 6.82 -5.58
N ARG A 121 20.68 6.74 -4.23
CA ARG A 121 19.56 7.21 -3.41
C ARG A 121 19.25 8.68 -3.65
N GLN A 122 20.28 9.53 -3.69
CA GLN A 122 20.12 10.96 -3.96
C GLN A 122 19.49 11.21 -5.34
N GLY A 123 19.93 10.49 -6.36
CA GLY A 123 19.32 10.54 -7.70
C GLY A 123 17.85 10.12 -7.68
N MET A 124 17.53 8.97 -7.06
CA MET A 124 16.15 8.48 -6.97
C MET A 124 15.24 9.46 -6.23
N VAL A 125 15.72 10.08 -5.15
CA VAL A 125 14.93 11.10 -4.41
C VAL A 125 14.73 12.33 -5.28
N ALA A 126 15.75 12.81 -5.99
CA ALA A 126 15.65 13.96 -6.90
C ALA A 126 14.62 13.70 -8.02
N ASP A 127 14.68 12.52 -8.65
CA ASP A 127 13.76 12.12 -9.72
C ASP A 127 12.29 12.06 -9.22
N VAL A 128 12.07 11.53 -8.02
CA VAL A 128 10.73 11.47 -7.43
C VAL A 128 10.22 12.85 -7.03
N LEU A 129 11.06 13.70 -6.44
CA LEU A 129 10.71 15.08 -6.11
C LEU A 129 10.26 15.85 -7.37
N ASP A 130 10.98 15.69 -8.48
CA ASP A 130 10.63 16.34 -9.76
C ASP A 130 9.33 15.75 -10.33
N ARG A 131 9.24 14.42 -10.45
CA ARG A 131 8.07 13.70 -10.97
C ARG A 131 6.78 14.06 -10.24
N PHE A 132 6.85 14.25 -8.93
CA PHE A 132 5.71 14.60 -8.07
C PHE A 132 5.55 16.12 -7.90
N GLN A 133 6.40 16.94 -8.53
CA GLN A 133 6.38 18.40 -8.46
C GLN A 133 6.47 18.96 -7.04
N ILE A 134 7.28 18.32 -6.21
CA ILE A 134 7.48 18.69 -4.80
C ILE A 134 8.93 19.11 -4.47
N VAL A 135 9.74 19.41 -5.48
CA VAL A 135 11.15 19.86 -5.29
C VAL A 135 11.26 21.01 -4.30
N GLY A 136 10.40 22.02 -4.42
CA GLY A 136 10.39 23.18 -3.52
C GLY A 136 9.98 22.90 -2.07
N LYS A 137 9.60 21.66 -1.76
CA LYS A 137 9.16 21.22 -0.42
C LYS A 137 10.13 20.25 0.24
N LYS A 138 11.23 19.92 -0.40
CA LYS A 138 12.16 18.85 0.02
C LYS A 138 12.70 19.04 1.45
N ASP A 139 12.89 20.29 1.88
CA ASP A 139 13.44 20.64 3.18
C ASP A 139 12.36 20.95 4.24
N LEU A 140 11.07 20.84 3.89
CA LEU A 140 9.96 21.03 4.81
C LEU A 140 9.67 19.76 5.61
N TYR A 141 9.16 19.96 6.82
CA TYR A 141 8.65 18.89 7.68
C TYR A 141 7.16 18.62 7.43
N PRO A 142 6.64 17.43 7.77
CA PRO A 142 5.23 17.08 7.54
C PRO A 142 4.23 18.10 8.10
N ASN A 143 4.47 18.65 9.27
CA ASN A 143 3.61 19.67 9.91
C ASN A 143 3.56 21.01 9.16
N GLN A 144 4.43 21.25 8.21
CA GLN A 144 4.48 22.45 7.34
C GLN A 144 3.73 22.23 6.01
N LEU A 145 3.16 21.03 5.81
CA LEU A 145 2.46 20.62 4.59
C LEU A 145 0.95 20.55 4.82
N SER A 146 0.17 20.89 3.79
CA SER A 146 -1.26 20.56 3.79
C SER A 146 -1.49 19.05 3.73
N GLY A 147 -2.70 18.59 4.12
CA GLY A 147 -3.05 17.16 4.08
C GLY A 147 -2.85 16.53 2.69
N GLY A 148 -3.25 17.22 1.61
CA GLY A 148 -3.02 16.75 0.25
C GLY A 148 -1.53 16.65 -0.11
N GLN A 149 -0.71 17.59 0.37
CA GLN A 149 0.74 17.54 0.18
C GLN A 149 1.39 16.40 0.97
N GLN A 150 0.94 16.17 2.20
CA GLN A 150 1.41 15.02 3.01
C GLN A 150 1.06 13.69 2.33
N GLN A 151 -0.16 13.56 1.78
CA GLN A 151 -0.56 12.37 1.06
C GLN A 151 0.27 12.18 -0.22
N LEU A 152 0.55 13.25 -0.95
CA LEU A 152 1.41 13.22 -2.13
C LEU A 152 2.82 12.72 -1.78
N VAL A 153 3.40 13.19 -0.68
CA VAL A 153 4.69 12.69 -0.17
C VAL A 153 4.59 11.21 0.26
N ALA A 154 3.49 10.80 0.90
CA ALA A 154 3.28 9.41 1.29
C ALA A 154 3.19 8.47 0.07
N VAL A 155 2.49 8.89 -1.01
CA VAL A 155 2.46 8.15 -2.27
C VAL A 155 3.85 8.12 -2.92
N ALA A 156 4.55 9.26 -2.98
CA ALA A 156 5.91 9.37 -3.51
C ALA A 156 6.87 8.42 -2.77
N ARG A 157 6.78 8.37 -1.43
CA ARG A 157 7.56 7.45 -0.59
C ARG A 157 7.23 5.97 -0.88
N ALA A 158 5.97 5.65 -1.11
CA ALA A 158 5.56 4.28 -1.42
C ALA A 158 6.11 3.77 -2.76
N VAL A 159 6.27 4.66 -3.75
CA VAL A 159 6.68 4.27 -5.12
C VAL A 159 8.16 4.42 -5.40
N ILE A 160 8.91 5.17 -4.58
CA ILE A 160 10.32 5.52 -4.86
C ILE A 160 11.22 4.30 -5.06
N ALA A 161 10.91 3.22 -4.37
CA ALA A 161 11.66 1.99 -4.45
C ALA A 161 11.17 1.02 -5.55
N HIS A 162 10.31 1.49 -6.45
CA HIS A 162 9.73 0.71 -7.56
C HIS A 162 9.12 -0.63 -7.09
N PRO A 163 8.13 -0.60 -6.17
CA PRO A 163 7.48 -1.82 -5.70
C PRO A 163 6.69 -2.49 -6.82
N LYS A 164 6.50 -3.80 -6.74
CA LYS A 164 5.60 -4.55 -7.62
C LYS A 164 4.13 -4.33 -7.27
N LEU A 165 3.84 -4.12 -5.99
CA LEU A 165 2.51 -3.98 -5.43
C LEU A 165 2.41 -2.73 -4.57
N ILE A 166 1.43 -1.88 -4.84
CA ILE A 166 1.01 -0.78 -3.97
C ILE A 166 -0.27 -1.17 -3.25
N LEU A 167 -0.26 -1.06 -1.93
CA LEU A 167 -1.42 -1.22 -1.07
C LEU A 167 -1.84 0.14 -0.55
N ALA A 168 -3.10 0.52 -0.74
CA ALA A 168 -3.63 1.81 -0.32
C ALA A 168 -4.87 1.63 0.57
N ASP A 169 -4.77 2.05 1.83
CA ASP A 169 -5.87 2.01 2.78
C ASP A 169 -6.52 3.38 2.88
N GLU A 170 -7.73 3.53 2.30
CA GLU A 170 -8.49 4.77 2.24
C GLU A 170 -7.64 6.00 1.82
N PRO A 171 -6.91 5.94 0.68
CA PRO A 171 -5.85 6.90 0.36
C PRO A 171 -6.33 8.35 0.19
N THR A 172 -7.64 8.57 0.15
CA THR A 172 -8.26 9.90 -0.01
C THR A 172 -9.19 10.28 1.15
N GLY A 173 -9.29 9.42 2.18
CA GLY A 173 -10.29 9.56 3.24
C GLY A 173 -10.17 10.85 4.07
N ASN A 174 -8.98 11.45 4.14
CA ASN A 174 -8.72 12.69 4.88
C ASN A 174 -8.51 13.91 3.95
N LEU A 175 -8.88 13.80 2.66
CA LEU A 175 -8.64 14.83 1.66
C LEU A 175 -9.93 15.49 1.20
N HIS A 176 -9.84 16.79 0.80
CA HIS A 176 -10.89 17.41 0.02
C HIS A 176 -11.05 16.72 -1.35
N SER A 177 -12.25 16.77 -1.90
CA SER A 177 -12.59 16.02 -3.13
C SER A 177 -11.67 16.30 -4.32
N SER A 178 -11.21 17.55 -4.49
CA SER A 178 -10.27 17.92 -5.56
C SER A 178 -8.91 17.26 -5.38
N GLN A 179 -8.36 17.29 -4.16
CA GLN A 179 -7.08 16.66 -3.81
C GLN A 179 -7.19 15.12 -3.89
N GLY A 180 -8.32 14.57 -3.44
CA GLY A 180 -8.58 13.14 -3.57
C GLY A 180 -8.56 12.69 -5.03
N LYS A 181 -9.16 13.47 -5.93
CA LYS A 181 -9.13 13.20 -7.36
C LYS A 181 -7.70 13.21 -7.91
N GLU A 182 -6.87 14.17 -7.53
CA GLU A 182 -5.46 14.25 -7.94
C GLU A 182 -4.68 12.99 -7.53
N ILE A 183 -4.87 12.50 -6.30
CA ILE A 183 -4.25 11.25 -5.82
C ILE A 183 -4.74 10.04 -6.63
N MET A 184 -6.04 9.96 -6.94
CA MET A 184 -6.58 8.84 -7.72
C MET A 184 -6.10 8.85 -9.18
N GLU A 185 -5.99 10.02 -9.81
CA GLU A 185 -5.40 10.16 -11.14
C GLU A 185 -3.91 9.76 -11.14
N LEU A 186 -3.19 10.07 -10.07
CA LEU A 186 -1.80 9.63 -9.90
C LEU A 186 -1.72 8.09 -9.79
N PHE A 187 -2.60 7.45 -9.01
CA PHE A 187 -2.65 5.99 -8.96
C PHE A 187 -2.95 5.37 -10.32
N LYS A 188 -3.89 5.95 -11.07
CA LYS A 188 -4.18 5.51 -12.43
C LYS A 188 -2.94 5.60 -13.32
N GLN A 189 -2.21 6.72 -13.30
CA GLN A 189 -0.97 6.88 -14.07
C GLN A 189 0.11 5.86 -13.67
N LEU A 190 0.22 5.53 -12.39
CA LEU A 190 1.14 4.50 -11.90
C LEU A 190 0.74 3.12 -12.42
N ASN A 191 -0.55 2.80 -12.38
CA ASN A 191 -1.07 1.54 -12.90
C ASN A 191 -0.92 1.42 -14.42
N ASP A 192 -1.18 2.49 -15.17
CA ASP A 192 -0.99 2.53 -16.63
C ASP A 192 0.49 2.30 -17.03
N LYS A 193 1.42 2.52 -16.11
CA LYS A 193 2.86 2.19 -16.25
C LYS A 193 3.23 0.79 -15.77
N GLY A 194 2.23 -0.03 -15.42
CA GLY A 194 2.40 -1.42 -15.03
C GLY A 194 2.52 -1.70 -13.53
N THR A 195 2.34 -0.70 -12.66
CA THR A 195 2.34 -0.94 -11.21
C THR A 195 1.02 -1.59 -10.79
N THR A 196 1.07 -2.71 -10.07
CA THR A 196 -0.13 -3.34 -9.49
C THR A 196 -0.60 -2.56 -8.28
N ILE A 197 -1.89 -2.28 -8.19
CA ILE A 197 -2.49 -1.49 -7.10
C ILE A 197 -3.66 -2.23 -6.49
N VAL A 198 -3.69 -2.30 -5.17
CA VAL A 198 -4.85 -2.74 -4.39
C VAL A 198 -5.23 -1.61 -3.44
N GLN A 199 -6.41 -1.05 -3.62
CA GLN A 199 -6.94 -0.05 -2.71
C GLN A 199 -8.13 -0.58 -1.91
N VAL A 200 -8.24 -0.13 -0.68
CA VAL A 200 -9.48 -0.21 0.10
C VAL A 200 -10.14 1.16 0.07
N THR A 201 -11.42 1.21 -0.20
CA THR A 201 -12.17 2.46 -0.17
C THR A 201 -13.66 2.25 0.14
N HIS A 202 -14.26 3.25 0.78
CA HIS A 202 -15.71 3.37 0.96
C HIS A 202 -16.38 4.22 -0.12
N SER A 203 -15.58 4.91 -0.95
CA SER A 203 -16.08 5.78 -2.01
C SER A 203 -16.36 4.97 -3.28
N ASP A 204 -17.62 4.95 -3.72
CA ASP A 204 -17.99 4.32 -5.01
C ASP A 204 -17.24 4.96 -6.17
N VAL A 205 -17.04 6.30 -6.14
CA VAL A 205 -16.29 7.03 -7.17
C VAL A 205 -14.83 6.55 -7.21
N ASN A 206 -14.16 6.46 -6.07
CA ASN A 206 -12.77 6.01 -6.04
C ASN A 206 -12.63 4.53 -6.41
N ALA A 207 -13.64 3.72 -6.09
CA ALA A 207 -13.64 2.31 -6.48
C ALA A 207 -13.63 2.11 -8.01
N THR A 208 -14.22 3.03 -8.76
CA THR A 208 -14.26 2.94 -10.25
C THR A 208 -12.91 3.17 -10.94
N TYR A 209 -11.88 3.65 -10.22
CA TYR A 209 -10.51 3.69 -10.74
C TYR A 209 -9.91 2.29 -10.87
N GLY A 210 -10.35 1.34 -10.02
CA GLY A 210 -9.99 -0.05 -10.14
C GLY A 210 -10.72 -0.73 -11.32
N ARG A 211 -9.98 -1.56 -12.06
CA ARG A 211 -10.56 -2.40 -13.13
C ARG A 211 -11.43 -3.53 -12.57
N ARG A 212 -11.19 -3.91 -11.33
CA ARG A 212 -11.94 -4.96 -10.60
C ARG A 212 -12.35 -4.41 -9.24
N ILE A 213 -13.63 -4.61 -8.91
CA ILE A 213 -14.17 -4.27 -7.59
C ILE A 213 -14.49 -5.57 -6.86
N ILE A 214 -13.89 -5.77 -5.71
CA ILE A 214 -14.12 -6.91 -4.82
C ILE A 214 -14.91 -6.42 -3.63
N LYS A 215 -16.03 -7.06 -3.37
CA LYS A 215 -16.86 -6.77 -2.21
C LYS A 215 -16.59 -7.80 -1.12
N LEU A 216 -16.07 -7.34 0.02
CA LEU A 216 -16.03 -8.14 1.24
C LEU A 216 -17.37 -7.99 1.95
N SER A 217 -18.00 -9.11 2.23
CA SER A 217 -19.21 -9.23 3.06
C SER A 217 -18.87 -10.05 4.30
N ASP A 218 -19.64 -9.82 5.37
CA ASP A 218 -19.56 -10.58 6.62
C ASP A 218 -19.81 -12.08 6.44
#